data_1ddd0e37bbfe115ce23a877257c87bcc
#
_entry.id   1ddd0e37bbfe115ce23a877257c87bcc
#
_cell.length_a   1.000
_cell.length_b   1.000
_cell.length_c   1.000
_cell.angle_alpha   90.00
_cell.angle_beta   90.00
_cell.angle_gamma   90.00
#
_symmetry.space_group_name_H-M   'P 1'
#
loop_
_entity.id
_entity.type
_entity.pdbx_description
1 polymer ?
#
loop_
_entity_poly.entity_id
_entity_poly.type
_entity_poly.pdbx_seq_one_letter_code
_entity_poly.pdbx_strand_id
1 'polypeptide(L)'
;FDVPPLIWFLRKYHAKFVSKIELTKGIPSVSFNLIHGGGANIDRKDPKQSITALLKLGQRMKDNTWSAIIFPEGTRSKTGQLKPFNTAGVATLLKKASDALLVPISIENSWKVVRYGKYPLSFGEHIKLTVLNPIEPKGRPIDEVLLEAESTIRKKLNQ
;
A
#
# COMPACT_ATOMS: atom_id res chain seq x y z
N PHE A 1 5.17 -10.95 -1.94
CA PHE A 1 4.23 -12.02 -1.53
C PHE A 1 2.96 -11.46 -0.88
N ASP A 2 2.93 -10.16 -0.50
CA ASP A 2 1.79 -9.51 0.16
C ASP A 2 0.64 -9.17 -0.79
N VAL A 3 0.96 -8.90 -2.06
CA VAL A 3 0.02 -8.39 -3.06
C VAL A 3 -1.06 -9.40 -3.47
N PRO A 4 -0.75 -10.67 -3.81
CA PRO A 4 -1.76 -11.63 -4.23
C PRO A 4 -2.88 -11.87 -3.19
N PRO A 5 -2.56 -12.10 -1.89
CA PRO A 5 -3.61 -12.23 -0.88
C PRO A 5 -4.45 -10.95 -0.74
N LEU A 6 -3.83 -9.76 -0.78
CA LEU A 6 -4.57 -8.50 -0.70
C LEU A 6 -5.52 -8.33 -1.89
N ILE A 7 -5.11 -8.69 -3.12
CA ILE A 7 -5.98 -8.67 -4.30
C ILE A 7 -7.19 -9.58 -4.08
N TRP A 8 -6.96 -10.80 -3.60
CA TRP A 8 -8.03 -11.78 -3.41
C TRP A 8 -9.02 -11.36 -2.33
N PHE A 9 -8.54 -11.00 -1.14
CA PHE A 9 -9.41 -10.65 -0.01
C PHE A 9 -10.12 -9.31 -0.22
N LEU A 10 -9.49 -8.34 -0.88
CA LEU A 10 -10.04 -7.00 -1.09
C LEU A 10 -10.69 -6.81 -2.46
N ARG A 11 -10.92 -7.88 -3.23
CA ARG A 11 -11.51 -7.81 -4.58
C ARG A 11 -12.85 -7.10 -4.63
N LYS A 12 -13.68 -7.22 -3.58
CA LYS A 12 -14.99 -6.56 -3.47
C LYS A 12 -14.90 -5.02 -3.42
N TYR A 13 -13.75 -4.50 -3.00
CA TYR A 13 -13.51 -3.06 -2.86
C TYR A 13 -12.77 -2.48 -4.07
N HIS A 14 -12.66 -3.23 -5.16
CA HIS A 14 -11.95 -2.79 -6.37
C HIS A 14 -10.57 -2.18 -6.07
N ALA A 15 -9.81 -2.83 -5.18
CA ALA A 15 -8.55 -2.33 -4.66
C ALA A 15 -7.50 -2.14 -5.76
N LYS A 16 -6.93 -0.94 -5.85
CA LYS A 16 -5.90 -0.53 -6.81
C LYS A 16 -4.59 -0.25 -6.06
N PHE A 17 -3.49 -0.73 -6.60
CA PHE A 17 -2.19 -0.61 -5.94
C PHE A 17 -1.43 0.63 -6.39
N VAL A 18 -0.74 1.25 -5.42
CA VAL A 18 0.34 2.19 -5.70
C VAL A 18 1.63 1.38 -5.80
N SER A 19 2.22 1.35 -6.98
CA SER A 19 3.38 0.50 -7.30
C SER A 19 4.53 1.32 -7.88
N LYS A 20 5.74 0.77 -7.82
CA LYS A 20 6.88 1.37 -8.52
C LYS A 20 6.75 1.18 -10.02
N ILE A 21 7.06 2.24 -10.78
CA ILE A 21 6.99 2.21 -12.26
C ILE A 21 7.92 1.14 -12.87
N GLU A 22 9.05 0.85 -12.22
CA GLU A 22 10.00 -0.16 -12.72
C GLU A 22 9.37 -1.57 -12.74
N LEU A 23 8.35 -1.83 -11.92
CA LEU A 23 7.63 -3.11 -11.89
C LEU A 23 6.70 -3.31 -13.11
N THR A 24 6.46 -2.26 -13.88
CA THR A 24 5.71 -2.35 -15.14
C THR A 24 6.53 -3.02 -16.27
N LYS A 25 7.80 -3.36 -15.99
CA LYS A 25 8.71 -4.02 -16.92
C LYS A 25 9.22 -5.32 -16.30
N GLY A 26 9.28 -6.38 -17.07
CA GLY A 26 10.00 -7.60 -16.72
C GLY A 26 9.15 -8.85 -16.50
N ILE A 27 8.03 -8.81 -15.79
CA ILE A 27 7.15 -9.98 -15.60
C ILE A 27 5.84 -9.75 -16.34
N PRO A 28 5.55 -10.45 -17.45
CA PRO A 28 4.44 -10.13 -18.34
C PRO A 28 3.08 -9.98 -17.64
N SER A 29 2.69 -10.94 -16.80
CA SER A 29 1.40 -10.92 -16.08
C SER A 29 1.31 -9.78 -15.06
N VAL A 30 2.40 -9.51 -14.32
CA VAL A 30 2.47 -8.41 -13.36
C VAL A 30 2.46 -7.07 -14.08
N SER A 31 3.29 -6.94 -15.11
CA SER A 31 3.40 -5.72 -15.93
C SER A 31 2.07 -5.35 -16.56
N PHE A 32 1.38 -6.32 -17.14
CA PHE A 32 0.05 -6.10 -17.72
C PHE A 32 -0.96 -5.57 -16.69
N ASN A 33 -1.03 -6.21 -15.51
CA ASN A 33 -1.94 -5.77 -14.45
C ASN A 33 -1.59 -4.39 -13.90
N LEU A 34 -0.31 -4.06 -13.77
CA LEU A 34 0.13 -2.75 -13.29
C LEU A 34 -0.16 -1.63 -14.30
N ILE A 35 -0.10 -1.92 -15.58
CA ILE A 35 -0.39 -0.94 -16.65
C ILE A 35 -1.90 -0.76 -16.82
N HIS A 36 -2.66 -1.86 -16.87
CA HIS A 36 -4.08 -1.85 -17.24
C HIS A 36 -5.04 -1.96 -16.04
N GLY A 37 -4.54 -2.35 -14.86
CA GLY A 37 -5.35 -2.56 -13.67
C GLY A 37 -5.90 -1.30 -12.98
N GLY A 38 -5.55 -0.11 -13.48
CA GLY A 38 -6.07 1.17 -12.98
C GLY A 38 -5.38 1.73 -11.74
N GLY A 39 -4.32 1.08 -11.25
CA GLY A 39 -3.49 1.58 -10.13
C GLY A 39 -2.62 2.80 -10.50
N ALA A 40 -1.82 3.25 -9.55
CA ALA A 40 -0.83 4.32 -9.78
C ALA A 40 0.58 3.73 -9.84
N ASN A 41 1.25 3.89 -10.96
CA ASN A 41 2.66 3.53 -11.12
C ASN A 41 3.51 4.78 -10.91
N ILE A 42 4.27 4.84 -9.82
CA ILE A 42 5.05 6.01 -9.40
C ILE A 42 6.53 5.84 -9.68
N ASP A 43 7.15 6.89 -10.21
CA ASP A 43 8.59 7.03 -10.29
C ASP A 43 9.08 7.86 -9.10
N ARG A 44 9.79 7.22 -8.18
CA ARG A 44 10.31 7.91 -6.99
C ARG A 44 11.41 8.92 -7.28
N LYS A 45 11.98 8.88 -8.48
CA LYS A 45 12.98 9.84 -8.95
C LYS A 45 12.33 11.06 -9.61
N ASP A 46 11.04 10.94 -9.97
CA ASP A 46 10.24 12.03 -10.52
C ASP A 46 9.03 12.33 -9.61
N PRO A 47 9.17 13.29 -8.68
CA PRO A 47 8.08 13.70 -7.79
C PRO A 47 6.86 14.23 -8.54
N LYS A 48 7.04 14.93 -9.66
CA LYS A 48 5.93 15.48 -10.45
C LYS A 48 5.08 14.37 -11.08
N GLN A 49 5.73 13.37 -11.68
CA GLN A 49 5.06 12.18 -12.21
C GLN A 49 4.31 11.44 -11.10
N SER A 50 4.96 11.22 -9.95
CA SER A 50 4.38 10.50 -8.81
C SER A 50 3.12 11.21 -8.27
N ILE A 51 3.18 12.53 -8.08
CA ILE A 51 2.03 13.34 -7.63
C ILE A 51 0.89 13.25 -8.65
N THR A 52 1.20 13.39 -9.93
CA THR A 52 0.20 13.32 -11.00
C THR A 52 -0.50 11.96 -11.04
N ALA A 53 0.25 10.88 -10.93
CA ALA A 53 -0.30 9.52 -10.90
C ALA A 53 -1.19 9.28 -9.68
N LEU A 54 -0.79 9.76 -8.50
CA LEU A 54 -1.57 9.64 -7.26
C LEU A 54 -2.85 10.49 -7.30
N LEU A 55 -2.80 11.72 -7.81
CA LEU A 55 -4.00 12.56 -7.98
C LEU A 55 -5.00 11.93 -8.94
N LYS A 56 -4.53 11.31 -10.05
CA LYS A 56 -5.40 10.57 -10.98
C LYS A 56 -6.03 9.35 -10.30
N LEU A 57 -5.29 8.61 -9.49
CA LEU A 57 -5.84 7.50 -8.73
C LEU A 57 -6.87 7.98 -7.71
N GLY A 58 -6.57 9.03 -6.95
CA GLY A 58 -7.51 9.63 -5.99
C GLY A 58 -8.82 10.10 -6.66
N GLN A 59 -8.74 10.69 -7.85
CA GLN A 59 -9.94 11.06 -8.62
C GLN A 59 -10.74 9.82 -9.01
N ARG A 60 -10.09 8.76 -9.52
CA ARG A 60 -10.75 7.50 -9.88
C ARG A 60 -11.38 6.79 -8.66
N MET A 61 -10.77 6.89 -7.49
CA MET A 61 -11.36 6.38 -6.24
C MET A 61 -12.71 7.03 -5.98
N LYS A 62 -12.78 8.37 -6.12
CA LYS A 62 -14.01 9.13 -5.94
C LYS A 62 -15.06 8.77 -6.99
N ASP A 63 -14.68 8.75 -8.27
CA ASP A 63 -15.61 8.59 -9.39
C ASP A 63 -16.17 7.16 -9.52
N ASN A 64 -15.38 6.15 -9.12
CA ASN A 64 -15.73 4.73 -9.34
C ASN A 64 -15.92 3.95 -8.04
N THR A 65 -15.88 4.58 -6.90
CA THR A 65 -15.95 3.90 -5.58
C THR A 65 -14.83 2.86 -5.41
N TRP A 66 -13.62 3.18 -5.92
CA TRP A 66 -12.46 2.31 -5.80
C TRP A 66 -11.72 2.54 -4.49
N SER A 67 -10.98 1.53 -4.04
CA SER A 67 -10.02 1.66 -2.94
C SER A 67 -8.59 1.71 -3.46
N ALA A 68 -7.69 2.42 -2.76
CA ALA A 68 -6.27 2.39 -3.04
C ALA A 68 -5.53 1.62 -1.94
N ILE A 69 -4.56 0.81 -2.33
CA ILE A 69 -3.61 0.16 -1.43
C ILE A 69 -2.25 0.83 -1.62
N ILE A 70 -1.74 1.37 -0.53
CA ILE A 70 -0.43 2.00 -0.50
C ILE A 70 0.40 1.40 0.64
N PHE A 71 1.68 1.15 0.39
CA PHE A 71 2.66 0.75 1.39
C PHE A 71 3.46 1.99 1.82
N PRO A 72 3.11 2.63 2.94
CA PRO A 72 3.67 3.94 3.30
C PRO A 72 5.15 3.89 3.70
N GLU A 73 5.66 2.72 4.09
CA GLU A 73 7.09 2.50 4.33
C GLU A 73 7.96 2.71 3.07
N GLY A 74 7.34 2.63 1.91
CA GLY A 74 8.02 2.84 0.64
C GLY A 74 9.01 1.76 0.25
N THR A 75 9.54 0.97 1.16
CA THR A 75 10.47 -0.14 0.90
C THR A 75 10.09 -1.35 1.76
N ARG A 76 10.43 -2.54 1.30
CA ARG A 76 10.20 -3.77 2.08
C ARG A 76 11.10 -3.81 3.31
N SER A 77 10.55 -4.26 4.45
CA SER A 77 11.35 -4.63 5.61
C SER A 77 12.07 -5.96 5.35
N LYS A 78 13.33 -6.05 5.79
CA LYS A 78 14.12 -7.29 5.75
C LYS A 78 14.14 -8.02 7.09
N THR A 79 13.73 -7.34 8.15
CA THR A 79 13.80 -7.82 9.53
C THR A 79 12.43 -7.99 10.18
N GLY A 80 11.37 -7.56 9.50
CA GLY A 80 10.03 -7.51 10.06
C GLY A 80 9.74 -6.23 10.87
N GLN A 81 10.75 -5.38 11.10
CA GLN A 81 10.54 -4.12 11.78
C GLN A 81 9.85 -3.12 10.87
N LEU A 82 8.83 -2.45 11.39
CA LEU A 82 8.09 -1.41 10.68
C LEU A 82 8.96 -0.17 10.54
N LYS A 83 9.03 0.37 9.34
CA LYS A 83 9.71 1.64 9.06
C LYS A 83 8.76 2.82 9.24
N PRO A 84 9.29 4.04 9.49
CA PRO A 84 8.46 5.24 9.53
C PRO A 84 7.66 5.42 8.24
N PHE A 85 6.43 5.90 8.38
CA PHE A 85 5.54 6.11 7.25
C PHE A 85 5.87 7.40 6.50
N ASN A 86 5.87 7.30 5.17
CA ASN A 86 5.92 8.48 4.31
C ASN A 86 4.50 8.98 4.07
N THR A 87 4.20 10.16 4.59
CA THR A 87 2.87 10.76 4.59
C THR A 87 2.44 11.29 3.22
N ALA A 88 3.40 11.71 2.38
CA ALA A 88 3.15 12.44 1.13
C ALA A 88 2.25 11.69 0.14
N GLY A 89 2.43 10.37 0.02
CA GLY A 89 1.63 9.56 -0.90
C GLY A 89 0.16 9.50 -0.51
N VAL A 90 -0.13 9.24 0.76
CA VAL A 90 -1.49 9.17 1.30
C VAL A 90 -2.15 10.55 1.27
N ALA A 91 -1.42 11.58 1.69
CA ALA A 91 -1.90 12.97 1.63
C ALA A 91 -2.31 13.37 0.20
N THR A 92 -1.53 12.96 -0.80
CA THR A 92 -1.83 13.26 -2.20
C THR A 92 -3.10 12.54 -2.69
N LEU A 93 -3.32 11.29 -2.30
CA LEU A 93 -4.55 10.55 -2.62
C LEU A 93 -5.78 11.22 -1.98
N LEU A 94 -5.70 11.58 -0.71
CA LEU A 94 -6.81 12.17 0.05
C LEU A 94 -7.17 13.58 -0.39
N LYS A 95 -6.28 14.32 -1.08
CA LYS A 95 -6.65 15.60 -1.73
C LYS A 95 -7.80 15.47 -2.71
N LYS A 96 -7.96 14.31 -3.36
CA LYS A 96 -9.04 14.05 -4.31
C LYS A 96 -10.15 13.16 -3.75
N ALA A 97 -9.81 12.28 -2.83
CA ALA A 97 -10.71 11.34 -2.18
C ALA A 97 -10.84 11.68 -0.68
N SER A 98 -11.26 12.90 -0.36
CA SER A 98 -11.31 13.45 1.01
C SER A 98 -12.23 12.68 1.96
N ASP A 99 -13.23 12.01 1.42
CA ASP A 99 -14.22 11.24 2.20
C ASP A 99 -13.84 9.75 2.33
N ALA A 100 -12.67 9.36 1.79
CA ALA A 100 -12.20 7.98 1.89
C ALA A 100 -11.71 7.67 3.31
N LEU A 101 -12.15 6.54 3.86
CA LEU A 101 -11.63 6.01 5.11
C LEU A 101 -10.21 5.46 4.92
N LEU A 102 -9.35 5.66 5.92
CA LEU A 102 -8.05 5.04 5.98
C LEU A 102 -8.14 3.77 6.83
N VAL A 103 -7.88 2.61 6.21
CA VAL A 103 -7.96 1.31 6.87
C VAL A 103 -6.56 0.74 7.03
N PRO A 104 -5.97 0.76 8.24
CA PRO A 104 -4.66 0.15 8.46
C PRO A 104 -4.74 -1.37 8.35
N ILE A 105 -3.75 -1.97 7.70
CA ILE A 105 -3.62 -3.43 7.58
C ILE A 105 -2.22 -3.82 8.03
N SER A 106 -2.11 -4.61 9.10
CA SER A 106 -0.84 -5.18 9.53
C SER A 106 -0.51 -6.46 8.76
N ILE A 107 0.75 -6.62 8.39
CA ILE A 107 1.26 -7.79 7.66
C ILE A 107 2.39 -8.40 8.48
N GLU A 108 2.16 -9.60 9.00
CA GLU A 108 3.10 -10.33 9.82
C GLU A 108 3.80 -11.42 8.99
N ASN A 109 5.08 -11.65 9.24
CA ASN A 109 5.90 -12.74 8.70
C ASN A 109 6.18 -12.74 7.19
N SER A 110 5.71 -11.78 6.41
CA SER A 110 5.94 -11.75 4.96
C SER A 110 7.43 -11.66 4.60
N TRP A 111 8.24 -10.99 5.42
CA TRP A 111 9.68 -10.89 5.26
C TRP A 111 10.40 -12.24 5.40
N LYS A 112 9.86 -13.17 6.21
CA LYS A 112 10.44 -14.50 6.43
C LYS A 112 10.47 -15.33 5.15
N VAL A 113 9.49 -15.15 4.27
CA VAL A 113 9.43 -15.87 2.99
C VAL A 113 10.65 -15.61 2.12
N VAL A 114 11.21 -14.40 2.20
CA VAL A 114 12.37 -13.95 1.40
C VAL A 114 13.62 -13.68 2.23
N ARG A 115 13.70 -14.24 3.44
CA ARG A 115 14.84 -13.99 4.36
C ARG A 115 16.19 -14.41 3.81
N TYR A 116 16.22 -15.40 2.93
CA TYR A 116 17.44 -15.86 2.25
C TYR A 116 17.70 -15.20 0.90
N GLY A 117 16.90 -14.17 0.53
CA GLY A 117 16.98 -13.49 -0.76
C GLY A 117 15.84 -13.89 -1.70
N LYS A 118 16.06 -13.78 -3.02
CA LYS A 118 15.06 -14.17 -4.02
C LYS A 118 14.85 -15.67 -4.10
N TYR A 119 15.90 -16.44 -3.87
CA TYR A 119 15.93 -17.90 -3.86
C TYR A 119 17.01 -18.39 -2.88
N PRO A 120 16.77 -19.53 -2.17
CA PRO A 120 15.49 -20.23 -2.07
C PRO A 120 14.47 -19.47 -1.22
N LEU A 121 13.19 -19.68 -1.48
CA LEU A 121 12.12 -19.18 -0.61
C LEU A 121 12.03 -20.03 0.64
N SER A 122 11.65 -19.41 1.78
CA SER A 122 11.34 -20.16 3.00
C SER A 122 10.06 -20.97 2.83
N PHE A 123 10.08 -22.22 3.29
CA PHE A 123 8.91 -23.09 3.33
C PHE A 123 8.21 -22.98 4.70
N GLY A 124 6.90 -23.23 4.71
CA GLY A 124 6.10 -23.32 5.94
C GLY A 124 5.83 -21.98 6.65
N GLU A 125 6.16 -20.86 6.05
CA GLU A 125 5.90 -19.55 6.65
C GLU A 125 4.44 -19.14 6.53
N HIS A 126 3.83 -18.74 7.65
CA HIS A 126 2.47 -18.26 7.70
C HIS A 126 2.43 -16.73 7.66
N ILE A 127 2.00 -16.17 6.53
CA ILE A 127 1.73 -14.73 6.41
C ILE A 127 0.38 -14.44 7.03
N LYS A 128 0.33 -13.51 7.99
CA LYS A 128 -0.91 -13.09 8.62
C LYS A 128 -1.23 -11.65 8.24
N LEU A 129 -2.44 -11.44 7.73
CA LEU A 129 -2.99 -10.13 7.41
C LEU A 129 -4.08 -9.81 8.44
N THR A 130 -3.97 -8.67 9.12
CA THR A 130 -5.00 -8.21 10.05
C THR A 130 -5.48 -6.83 9.63
N VAL A 131 -6.77 -6.74 9.34
CA VAL A 131 -7.46 -5.47 9.10
C VAL A 131 -7.79 -4.84 10.45
N LEU A 132 -7.37 -3.60 10.64
CA LEU A 132 -7.57 -2.84 11.88
C LEU A 132 -8.72 -1.85 11.70
N ASN A 133 -9.10 -1.18 12.78
CA ASN A 133 -10.22 -0.24 12.76
C ASN A 133 -9.98 0.88 11.74
N PRO A 134 -11.00 1.24 10.95
CA PRO A 134 -10.90 2.36 10.03
C PRO A 134 -10.73 3.68 10.78
N ILE A 135 -9.95 4.57 10.20
CA ILE A 135 -9.70 5.92 10.71
C ILE A 135 -10.32 6.91 9.72
N GLU A 136 -11.11 7.85 10.23
CA GLU A 136 -11.67 8.92 9.41
C GLU A 136 -10.69 10.11 9.31
N PRO A 137 -10.21 10.45 8.10
CA PRO A 137 -9.27 11.56 7.92
C PRO A 137 -9.95 12.93 7.87
N LYS A 138 -11.26 12.97 7.62
CA LYS A 138 -12.00 14.22 7.40
C LYS A 138 -11.87 15.18 8.57
N GLY A 139 -11.45 16.40 8.28
CA GLY A 139 -11.30 17.45 9.30
C GLY A 139 -10.10 17.32 10.22
N ARG A 140 -9.23 16.34 9.97
CA ARG A 140 -8.02 16.10 10.79
C ARG A 140 -6.74 16.37 9.98
N PRO A 141 -5.66 16.85 10.63
CA PRO A 141 -4.34 16.91 10.01
C PRO A 141 -3.91 15.50 9.55
N ILE A 142 -3.47 15.39 8.30
CA ILE A 142 -3.13 14.08 7.72
C ILE A 142 -1.97 13.40 8.46
N ASP A 143 -1.04 14.16 8.99
CA ASP A 143 0.10 13.64 9.73
C ASP A 143 -0.34 12.96 11.04
N GLU A 144 -1.34 13.51 11.74
CA GLU A 144 -1.94 12.87 12.93
C GLU A 144 -2.64 11.56 12.56
N VAL A 145 -3.43 11.56 11.48
CA VAL A 145 -4.12 10.36 10.99
C VAL A 145 -3.12 9.25 10.64
N LEU A 146 -2.01 9.59 10.02
CA LEU A 146 -0.98 8.63 9.65
C LEU A 146 -0.15 8.17 10.84
N LEU A 147 0.11 9.02 11.82
CA LEU A 147 0.72 8.62 13.09
C LEU A 147 -0.18 7.65 13.87
N GLU A 148 -1.50 7.91 13.89
CA GLU A 148 -2.46 6.98 14.48
C GLU A 148 -2.45 5.62 13.77
N ALA A 149 -2.46 5.62 12.44
CA ALA A 149 -2.39 4.40 11.65
C ALA A 149 -1.08 3.63 11.91
N GLU A 150 0.07 4.32 11.93
CA GLU A 150 1.36 3.73 12.23
C GLU A 150 1.40 3.13 13.63
N SER A 151 0.96 3.89 14.65
CA SER A 151 0.94 3.44 16.05
C SER A 151 0.03 2.22 16.24
N THR A 152 -1.12 2.20 15.57
CA THR A 152 -2.05 1.08 15.61
C THR A 152 -1.44 -0.19 15.01
N ILE A 153 -0.72 -0.06 13.88
CA ILE A 153 -0.01 -1.18 13.27
C ILE A 153 1.16 -1.63 14.17
N ARG A 154 1.97 -0.71 14.73
CA ARG A 154 3.06 -1.04 15.66
C ARG A 154 2.57 -1.80 16.87
N LYS A 155 1.51 -1.32 17.51
CA LYS A 155 0.86 -2.00 18.64
C LYS A 155 0.44 -3.41 18.28
N LYS A 156 -0.13 -3.61 17.07
CA LYS A 156 -0.53 -4.94 16.60
C LYS A 156 0.65 -5.86 16.36
N LEU A 157 1.79 -5.31 15.92
CA LEU A 157 3.02 -6.05 15.66
C LEU A 157 3.93 -6.23 16.91
N ASN A 158 3.55 -5.67 18.06
CA ASN A 158 4.35 -5.61 19.30
C ASN A 158 5.71 -4.91 19.09
N GLN A 159 5.71 -3.75 18.41
CA GLN A 159 6.90 -2.95 18.06
C GLN A 159 6.81 -1.52 18.57
#